data_8c9f661ac37f5707ba2fdbc92147dcff
#
_entry.id   8c9f661ac37f5707ba2fdbc92147dcff
#
_cell.length_a   1.000
_cell.length_b   1.000
_cell.length_c   1.000
_cell.angle_alpha   90.00
_cell.angle_beta   90.00
_cell.angle_gamma   90.00
#
_symmetry.space_group_name_H-M   'P 1'
#
loop_
_entity.id
_entity.type
_entity.pdbx_description
1 polymer ?
#
loop_
_entity_poly.entity_id
_entity_poly.type
_entity_poly.pdbx_seq_one_letter_code
_entity_poly.pdbx_strand_id
1 'polypeptide(L)'
;MTPAIEMRGIVKSFGNTRALNQLDLTVQPGEVHGFLGPNGAGKSTTIRVLLGLLRQDGGTARLFGRDPWADAVSLHRRLAYVPGDVELWPNLTGGEAIDLFARLRGGADAARRDELCERFDLDPRKKGRTYSKGNRQKVALISALACDVELLLLDEPTAGLDPLMEAVFQECIREARAAGRTVLLSSHILAQVEALADRVSIVRQGRIVESGSLEELRHLTRTSVELVTRQPAGSLAALPGVHDLRSGRGRVRFDVDSDQLPYLVQRLGEYEVQGLTAHPPTLEQLLLRHYGDATEDGDVPPGAALTENGGVAR
;
A
#
# COMPACT_ATOMS: atom_id res chain seq x y z
N MET A 1 -1.73 -8.91 23.60
CA MET A 1 -2.36 -7.58 23.40
C MET A 1 -3.52 -7.73 22.44
N THR A 2 -4.58 -6.92 22.59
CA THR A 2 -5.70 -6.91 21.64
C THR A 2 -5.25 -6.19 20.37
N PRO A 3 -5.41 -6.77 19.17
CA PRO A 3 -5.09 -6.08 17.92
C PRO A 3 -5.87 -4.77 17.75
N ALA A 4 -5.27 -3.79 17.09
CA ALA A 4 -5.97 -2.56 16.72
C ALA A 4 -7.03 -2.84 15.65
N ILE A 5 -6.69 -3.71 14.69
CA ILE A 5 -7.60 -4.21 13.65
C ILE A 5 -7.54 -5.73 13.65
N GLU A 6 -8.71 -6.37 13.65
CA GLU A 6 -8.83 -7.82 13.45
C GLU A 6 -10.04 -8.10 12.54
N MET A 7 -9.75 -8.69 11.38
CA MET A 7 -10.75 -9.15 10.41
C MET A 7 -10.53 -10.63 10.14
N ARG A 8 -11.59 -11.44 10.23
CA ARG A 8 -11.52 -12.89 10.01
C ARG A 8 -12.61 -13.34 9.06
N GLY A 9 -12.21 -13.92 7.94
CA GLY A 9 -13.09 -14.50 6.94
C GLY A 9 -14.08 -13.50 6.35
N ILE A 10 -13.69 -12.23 6.19
CA ILE A 10 -14.60 -11.18 5.72
C ILE A 10 -15.04 -11.43 4.30
N VAL A 11 -16.36 -11.45 4.12
CA VAL A 11 -17.01 -11.56 2.81
C VAL A 11 -17.84 -10.30 2.58
N LYS A 12 -17.73 -9.72 1.37
CA LYS A 12 -18.57 -8.63 0.90
C LYS A 12 -18.82 -8.74 -0.59
N SER A 13 -20.09 -8.72 -0.98
CA SER A 13 -20.50 -8.76 -2.39
C SER A 13 -21.35 -7.55 -2.75
N PHE A 14 -21.26 -7.13 -4.01
CA PHE A 14 -22.10 -6.12 -4.64
C PHE A 14 -22.71 -6.73 -5.89
N GLY A 15 -23.99 -7.11 -5.81
CA GLY A 15 -24.62 -7.92 -6.87
C GLY A 15 -23.83 -9.23 -7.08
N ASN A 16 -23.38 -9.48 -8.30
CA ASN A 16 -22.61 -10.68 -8.65
C ASN A 16 -21.09 -10.56 -8.38
N THR A 17 -20.62 -9.37 -8.01
CA THR A 17 -19.17 -9.13 -7.78
C THR A 17 -18.83 -9.32 -6.32
N ARG A 18 -17.95 -10.27 -6.01
CA ARG A 18 -17.40 -10.48 -4.68
C ARG A 18 -16.18 -9.57 -4.47
N ALA A 19 -16.37 -8.48 -3.75
CA ALA A 19 -15.33 -7.49 -3.48
C ALA A 19 -14.37 -7.90 -2.36
N LEU A 20 -14.87 -8.63 -1.33
CA LEU A 20 -14.05 -9.26 -0.29
C LEU A 20 -14.43 -10.74 -0.23
N ASN A 21 -13.42 -11.60 -0.18
CA ASN A 21 -13.56 -13.04 -0.32
C ASN A 21 -12.75 -13.77 0.73
N GLN A 22 -13.34 -13.94 1.94
CA GLN A 22 -12.67 -14.52 3.09
C GLN A 22 -11.36 -13.78 3.44
N LEU A 23 -11.42 -12.45 3.52
CA LEU A 23 -10.27 -11.62 3.83
C LEU A 23 -9.97 -11.69 5.33
N ASP A 24 -8.71 -12.02 5.65
CA ASP A 24 -8.15 -12.01 7.00
C ASP A 24 -7.12 -10.90 7.11
N LEU A 25 -7.25 -10.01 8.10
CA LEU A 25 -6.30 -8.91 8.34
C LEU A 25 -6.12 -8.68 9.83
N THR A 26 -4.88 -8.65 10.29
CA THR A 26 -4.55 -8.31 11.67
C THR A 26 -3.52 -7.18 11.68
N VAL A 27 -3.81 -6.11 12.42
CA VAL A 27 -2.89 -4.97 12.62
C VAL A 27 -2.68 -4.79 14.12
N GLN A 28 -1.41 -4.76 14.53
CA GLN A 28 -1.06 -4.61 15.94
C GLN A 28 -1.07 -3.13 16.36
N PRO A 29 -1.30 -2.83 17.65
CA PRO A 29 -1.18 -1.46 18.14
C PRO A 29 0.22 -0.89 17.91
N GLY A 30 0.30 0.36 17.44
CA GLY A 30 1.56 1.09 17.27
C GLY A 30 2.34 0.75 16.00
N GLU A 31 1.86 -0.17 15.15
CA GLU A 31 2.52 -0.47 13.87
C GLU A 31 1.99 0.38 12.71
N VAL A 32 2.83 0.60 11.73
CA VAL A 32 2.45 1.07 10.41
C VAL A 32 2.27 -0.16 9.51
N HIS A 33 1.02 -0.45 9.15
CA HIS A 33 0.67 -1.60 8.33
C HIS A 33 0.34 -1.17 6.91
N GLY A 34 1.14 -1.60 5.94
CA GLY A 34 0.91 -1.39 4.53
C GLY A 34 -0.15 -2.35 3.98
N PHE A 35 -1.15 -1.82 3.30
CA PHE A 35 -2.22 -2.60 2.67
C PHE A 35 -2.13 -2.42 1.15
N LEU A 36 -1.37 -3.30 0.49
CA LEU A 36 -0.91 -3.16 -0.87
C LEU A 36 -1.74 -3.99 -1.84
N GLY A 37 -2.07 -3.42 -2.99
CA GLY A 37 -2.78 -4.15 -4.04
C GLY A 37 -3.26 -3.24 -5.17
N PRO A 38 -3.65 -3.82 -6.33
CA PRO A 38 -4.12 -3.05 -7.47
C PRO A 38 -5.45 -2.36 -7.19
N ASN A 39 -5.85 -1.51 -8.13
CA ASN A 39 -7.18 -0.94 -8.13
C ASN A 39 -8.22 -2.07 -8.28
N GLY A 40 -9.29 -2.01 -7.49
CA GLY A 40 -10.31 -3.06 -7.47
C GLY A 40 -9.96 -4.30 -6.61
N ALA A 41 -8.78 -4.38 -5.98
CA ALA A 41 -8.40 -5.52 -5.15
C ALA A 41 -9.22 -5.68 -3.85
N GLY A 42 -9.99 -4.65 -3.45
CA GLY A 42 -10.81 -4.66 -2.24
C GLY A 42 -10.34 -3.69 -1.14
N LYS A 43 -9.26 -2.91 -1.35
CA LYS A 43 -8.66 -2.01 -0.34
C LYS A 43 -9.68 -1.05 0.29
N SER A 44 -10.29 -0.19 -0.51
CA SER A 44 -11.28 0.79 -0.03
C SER A 44 -12.54 0.12 0.53
N THR A 45 -12.92 -1.06 0.02
CA THR A 45 -14.04 -1.83 0.57
C THR A 45 -13.71 -2.33 1.98
N THR A 46 -12.49 -2.82 2.21
CA THR A 46 -11.99 -3.21 3.53
C THR A 46 -12.03 -2.04 4.51
N ILE A 47 -11.50 -0.89 4.10
CA ILE A 47 -11.51 0.34 4.93
C ILE A 47 -12.94 0.77 5.26
N ARG A 48 -13.88 0.71 4.30
CA ARG A 48 -15.28 1.05 4.55
C ARG A 48 -15.98 0.09 5.51
N VAL A 49 -15.61 -1.19 5.52
CA VAL A 49 -16.08 -2.14 6.54
C VAL A 49 -15.52 -1.76 7.92
N LEU A 50 -14.23 -1.42 8.03
CA LEU A 50 -13.61 -0.96 9.28
C LEU A 50 -14.21 0.35 9.78
N LEU A 51 -14.64 1.23 8.89
CA LEU A 51 -15.34 2.46 9.25
C LEU A 51 -16.80 2.24 9.68
N GLY A 52 -17.34 1.01 9.57
CA GLY A 52 -18.76 0.76 9.78
C GLY A 52 -19.67 1.45 8.74
N LEU A 53 -19.13 1.83 7.57
CA LEU A 53 -19.90 2.39 6.44
C LEU A 53 -20.49 1.29 5.55
N LEU A 54 -19.90 0.10 5.60
CA LEU A 54 -20.37 -1.09 4.90
C LEU A 54 -20.47 -2.25 5.90
N ARG A 55 -21.61 -2.91 5.93
CA ARG A 55 -21.76 -4.15 6.68
C ARG A 55 -21.24 -5.31 5.83
N GLN A 56 -20.39 -6.15 6.41
CA GLN A 56 -19.94 -7.39 5.80
C GLN A 56 -21.10 -8.38 5.66
N ASP A 57 -21.01 -9.26 4.65
CA ASP A 57 -22.01 -10.31 4.41
C ASP A 57 -21.64 -11.60 5.19
N GLY A 58 -20.37 -11.76 5.59
CA GLY A 58 -19.87 -12.88 6.40
C GLY A 58 -18.54 -12.52 7.06
N GLY A 59 -18.14 -13.34 8.03
CA GLY A 59 -16.94 -13.13 8.83
C GLY A 59 -17.15 -12.17 10.00
N THR A 60 -16.04 -11.81 10.67
CA THR A 60 -16.04 -10.89 11.83
C THR A 60 -14.99 -9.80 11.67
N ALA A 61 -15.36 -8.55 11.92
CA ALA A 61 -14.46 -7.41 11.97
C ALA A 61 -14.46 -6.80 13.38
N ARG A 62 -13.29 -6.42 13.88
CA ARG A 62 -13.13 -5.76 15.17
C ARG A 62 -12.10 -4.64 15.07
N LEU A 63 -12.40 -3.51 15.69
CA LEU A 63 -11.47 -2.42 15.96
C LEU A 63 -11.30 -2.30 17.47
N PHE A 64 -10.08 -2.45 17.96
CA PHE A 64 -9.78 -2.47 19.41
C PHE A 64 -10.69 -3.43 20.19
N GLY A 65 -11.01 -4.60 19.58
CA GLY A 65 -11.90 -5.62 20.14
C GLY A 65 -13.40 -5.35 20.00
N ARG A 66 -13.84 -4.21 19.44
CA ARG A 66 -15.24 -3.78 19.29
C ARG A 66 -15.72 -3.92 17.84
N ASP A 67 -17.02 -4.11 17.67
CA ASP A 67 -17.65 -4.23 16.35
C ASP A 67 -17.75 -2.87 15.64
N PRO A 68 -17.12 -2.68 14.45
CA PRO A 68 -17.12 -1.39 13.75
C PRO A 68 -18.52 -0.94 13.29
N TRP A 69 -19.46 -1.86 13.07
CA TRP A 69 -20.83 -1.53 12.71
C TRP A 69 -21.66 -1.13 13.92
N ALA A 70 -21.62 -1.92 14.98
CA ALA A 70 -22.43 -1.67 16.17
C ALA A 70 -21.89 -0.50 17.02
N ASP A 71 -20.58 -0.35 17.10
CA ASP A 71 -19.88 0.63 17.95
C ASP A 71 -19.33 1.83 17.18
N ALA A 72 -19.76 2.06 15.93
CA ALA A 72 -19.20 3.06 15.00
C ALA A 72 -18.95 4.42 15.65
N VAL A 73 -19.94 5.00 16.33
CA VAL A 73 -19.85 6.34 16.93
C VAL A 73 -18.72 6.45 17.96
N SER A 74 -18.56 5.44 18.80
CA SER A 74 -17.51 5.42 19.82
C SER A 74 -16.13 5.18 19.22
N LEU A 75 -16.05 4.35 18.18
CA LEU A 75 -14.82 4.03 17.48
C LEU A 75 -14.31 5.21 16.64
N HIS A 76 -15.20 5.98 16.01
CA HIS A 76 -14.81 7.14 15.22
C HIS A 76 -14.16 8.27 16.05
N ARG A 77 -14.31 8.27 17.37
CA ARG A 77 -13.55 9.18 18.25
C ARG A 77 -12.09 8.74 18.43
N ARG A 78 -11.78 7.47 18.19
CA ARG A 78 -10.46 6.87 18.36
C ARG A 78 -9.70 6.72 17.07
N LEU A 79 -10.32 7.04 15.92
CA LEU A 79 -9.70 6.90 14.61
C LEU A 79 -9.86 8.18 13.76
N ALA A 80 -8.95 8.35 12.82
CA ALA A 80 -9.09 9.33 11.75
C ALA A 80 -8.96 8.62 10.39
N TYR A 81 -9.73 9.10 9.42
CA TYR A 81 -9.77 8.55 8.08
C TYR A 81 -9.41 9.61 7.04
N VAL A 82 -8.54 9.24 6.10
CA VAL A 82 -8.22 10.02 4.90
C VAL A 82 -8.66 9.20 3.69
N PRO A 83 -9.66 9.65 2.93
CA PRO A 83 -10.11 8.99 1.71
C PRO A 83 -9.14 9.21 0.54
N GLY A 84 -9.13 8.30 -0.43
CA GLY A 84 -8.31 8.43 -1.64
C GLY A 84 -8.81 9.50 -2.61
N ASP A 85 -10.08 9.85 -2.52
CA ASP A 85 -10.68 10.98 -3.24
C ASP A 85 -11.39 11.90 -2.25
N VAL A 86 -10.82 13.09 -2.07
CA VAL A 86 -11.26 14.06 -1.08
C VAL A 86 -12.19 15.08 -1.70
N GLU A 87 -13.40 15.12 -1.20
CA GLU A 87 -14.36 16.20 -1.48
C GLU A 87 -14.57 17.09 -0.26
N LEU A 88 -14.48 18.39 -0.47
CA LEU A 88 -14.70 19.39 0.57
C LEU A 88 -15.98 20.15 0.29
N TRP A 89 -16.62 20.64 1.35
CA TRP A 89 -17.73 21.58 1.19
C TRP A 89 -17.27 22.84 0.45
N PRO A 90 -17.91 23.20 -0.68
CA PRO A 90 -17.40 24.25 -1.57
C PRO A 90 -17.28 25.62 -0.91
N ASN A 91 -18.11 25.89 0.09
CA ASN A 91 -18.19 27.19 0.76
C ASN A 91 -17.37 27.28 2.06
N LEU A 92 -16.95 26.15 2.64
CA LEU A 92 -16.06 26.15 3.79
C LEU A 92 -14.63 26.44 3.34
N THR A 93 -13.88 27.14 4.18
CA THR A 93 -12.43 27.23 4.01
C THR A 93 -11.76 25.93 4.45
N GLY A 94 -10.49 25.73 4.04
CA GLY A 94 -9.73 24.56 4.49
C GLY A 94 -9.59 24.49 6.01
N GLY A 95 -9.34 25.64 6.65
CA GLY A 95 -9.27 25.74 8.10
C GLY A 95 -10.60 25.38 8.78
N GLU A 96 -11.72 25.90 8.28
CA GLU A 96 -13.06 25.56 8.81
C GLU A 96 -13.36 24.05 8.65
N ALA A 97 -12.95 23.44 7.54
CA ALA A 97 -13.10 21.99 7.33
C ALA A 97 -12.25 21.19 8.32
N ILE A 98 -10.98 21.57 8.52
CA ILE A 98 -10.08 20.95 9.49
C ILE A 98 -10.67 21.03 10.90
N ASP A 99 -11.11 22.23 11.30
CA ASP A 99 -11.69 22.47 12.63
C ASP A 99 -12.99 21.68 12.83
N LEU A 100 -13.82 21.55 11.80
CA LEU A 100 -15.04 20.75 11.85
C LEU A 100 -14.72 19.27 12.13
N PHE A 101 -13.79 18.68 11.37
CA PHE A 101 -13.39 17.29 11.60
C PHE A 101 -12.74 17.09 12.97
N ALA A 102 -11.96 18.05 13.42
CA ALA A 102 -11.35 18.02 14.75
C ALA A 102 -12.41 17.99 15.85
N ARG A 103 -13.42 18.87 15.79
CA ARG A 103 -14.51 18.91 16.77
C ARG A 103 -15.31 17.61 16.84
N LEU A 104 -15.53 16.93 15.72
CA LEU A 104 -16.21 15.64 15.67
C LEU A 104 -15.45 14.54 16.41
N ARG A 105 -14.12 14.71 16.59
CA ARG A 105 -13.24 13.74 17.25
C ARG A 105 -12.84 14.13 18.68
N GLY A 106 -13.34 15.23 19.20
CA GLY A 106 -13.04 15.71 20.55
C GLY A 106 -12.08 16.90 20.59
N GLY A 107 -11.69 17.44 19.45
CA GLY A 107 -10.82 18.59 19.27
C GLY A 107 -9.50 18.24 18.56
N ALA A 108 -8.77 19.28 18.18
CA ALA A 108 -7.38 19.18 17.73
C ALA A 108 -6.54 20.19 18.51
N ASP A 109 -5.26 19.91 18.61
CA ASP A 109 -4.27 20.88 19.05
C ASP A 109 -4.12 21.96 17.96
N ALA A 110 -4.46 23.22 18.31
CA ALA A 110 -4.39 24.35 17.40
C ALA A 110 -2.95 24.62 16.93
N ALA A 111 -1.95 24.46 17.81
CA ALA A 111 -0.56 24.63 17.45
C ALA A 111 -0.10 23.55 16.46
N ARG A 112 -0.49 22.31 16.69
CA ARG A 112 -0.21 21.20 15.75
C ARG A 112 -0.89 21.39 14.41
N ARG A 113 -2.14 21.86 14.39
CA ARG A 113 -2.85 22.20 13.16
C ARG A 113 -2.10 23.26 12.34
N ASP A 114 -1.69 24.34 12.98
CA ASP A 114 -1.02 25.46 12.31
C ASP A 114 0.37 25.04 11.80
N GLU A 115 1.13 24.28 12.58
CA GLU A 115 2.38 23.65 12.15
C GLU A 115 2.19 22.76 10.91
N LEU A 116 1.17 21.91 10.91
CA LEU A 116 0.88 21.04 9.76
C LEU A 116 0.45 21.85 8.52
N CYS A 117 -0.32 22.94 8.69
CA CYS A 117 -0.64 23.82 7.58
C CYS A 117 0.62 24.43 6.93
N GLU A 118 1.60 24.83 7.76
CA GLU A 118 2.88 25.35 7.28
C GLU A 118 3.71 24.25 6.58
N ARG A 119 3.87 23.08 7.20
CA ARG A 119 4.63 21.94 6.64
C ARG A 119 4.09 21.47 5.30
N PHE A 120 2.76 21.41 5.15
CA PHE A 120 2.11 21.00 3.91
C PHE A 120 1.92 22.15 2.91
N ASP A 121 2.43 23.35 3.19
CA ASP A 121 2.23 24.54 2.36
C ASP A 121 0.76 24.72 1.96
N LEU A 122 -0.12 24.75 2.95
CA LEU A 122 -1.56 24.91 2.79
C LEU A 122 -2.00 26.27 3.30
N ASP A 123 -2.62 27.13 2.44
CA ASP A 123 -3.32 28.32 2.90
C ASP A 123 -4.74 27.94 3.40
N PRO A 124 -4.98 27.83 4.72
CA PRO A 124 -6.26 27.36 5.26
C PRO A 124 -7.43 28.33 5.06
N ARG A 125 -7.16 29.56 4.58
CA ARG A 125 -8.20 30.61 4.38
C ARG A 125 -8.94 30.45 3.06
N LYS A 126 -8.38 29.68 2.10
CA LYS A 126 -9.01 29.45 0.80
C LYS A 126 -10.24 28.57 0.94
N LYS A 127 -11.26 28.82 0.09
CA LYS A 127 -12.49 28.02 0.06
C LYS A 127 -12.28 26.67 -0.65
N GLY A 128 -12.98 25.63 -0.21
CA GLY A 128 -12.90 24.27 -0.73
C GLY A 128 -13.00 24.19 -2.26
N ARG A 129 -13.89 25.00 -2.87
CA ARG A 129 -14.07 25.05 -4.33
C ARG A 129 -12.85 25.55 -5.11
N THR A 130 -11.90 26.23 -4.46
CA THR A 130 -10.71 26.80 -5.10
C THR A 130 -9.47 25.90 -4.96
N TYR A 131 -9.57 24.84 -4.18
CA TYR A 131 -8.46 23.93 -4.01
C TYR A 131 -8.31 22.97 -5.21
N SER A 132 -7.06 22.75 -5.61
CA SER A 132 -6.69 21.63 -6.47
C SER A 132 -6.95 20.28 -5.78
N LYS A 133 -6.90 19.17 -6.51
CA LYS A 133 -6.99 17.84 -5.93
C LYS A 133 -5.96 17.63 -4.82
N GLY A 134 -4.69 18.00 -5.07
CA GLY A 134 -3.61 17.88 -4.07
C GLY A 134 -3.88 18.72 -2.81
N ASN A 135 -4.39 19.95 -2.96
CA ASN A 135 -4.70 20.78 -1.79
C ASN A 135 -5.90 20.25 -0.99
N ARG A 136 -6.90 19.65 -1.64
CA ARG A 136 -7.97 18.94 -0.91
C ARG A 136 -7.42 17.76 -0.12
N GLN A 137 -6.48 17.01 -0.72
CA GLN A 137 -5.78 15.92 -0.04
C GLN A 137 -5.00 16.41 1.18
N LYS A 138 -4.27 17.52 1.05
CA LYS A 138 -3.57 18.16 2.18
C LYS A 138 -4.54 18.51 3.33
N VAL A 139 -5.72 19.08 3.04
CA VAL A 139 -6.75 19.37 4.05
C VAL A 139 -7.16 18.11 4.80
N ALA A 140 -7.41 16.99 4.10
CA ALA A 140 -7.80 15.73 4.74
C ALA A 140 -6.67 15.15 5.60
N LEU A 141 -5.42 15.21 5.11
CA LEU A 141 -4.24 14.77 5.86
C LEU A 141 -4.06 15.58 7.15
N ILE A 142 -4.09 16.91 7.05
CA ILE A 142 -3.97 17.79 8.21
C ILE A 142 -5.09 17.52 9.22
N SER A 143 -6.33 17.34 8.74
CA SER A 143 -7.47 17.01 9.60
C SER A 143 -7.31 15.70 10.38
N ALA A 144 -6.62 14.73 9.80
CA ALA A 144 -6.36 13.44 10.45
C ALA A 144 -5.15 13.49 11.39
N LEU A 145 -4.07 14.15 10.96
CA LEU A 145 -2.80 14.20 11.70
C LEU A 145 -2.80 15.17 12.88
N ALA A 146 -3.63 16.22 12.82
CA ALA A 146 -3.80 17.19 13.92
C ALA A 146 -4.61 16.65 15.11
N CYS A 147 -5.38 15.56 14.91
CA CYS A 147 -6.16 14.94 15.97
C CYS A 147 -5.33 13.94 16.76
N ASP A 148 -5.60 13.86 18.07
CA ASP A 148 -5.01 12.82 18.94
C ASP A 148 -5.90 11.57 18.88
N VAL A 149 -5.60 10.67 17.96
CA VAL A 149 -6.31 9.41 17.74
C VAL A 149 -5.35 8.22 17.76
N GLU A 150 -5.87 7.06 18.13
CA GLU A 150 -5.09 5.81 18.25
C GLU A 150 -4.86 5.14 16.90
N LEU A 151 -5.75 5.36 15.91
CA LEU A 151 -5.69 4.70 14.60
C LEU A 151 -5.88 5.72 13.46
N LEU A 152 -4.97 5.65 12.49
CA LEU A 152 -5.09 6.33 11.20
C LEU A 152 -5.43 5.31 10.11
N LEU A 153 -6.58 5.49 9.44
CA LEU A 153 -6.96 4.74 8.26
C LEU A 153 -6.73 5.64 7.03
N LEU A 154 -5.75 5.30 6.21
CA LEU A 154 -5.30 6.13 5.10
C LEU A 154 -5.51 5.38 3.77
N ASP A 155 -6.46 5.83 2.97
CA ASP A 155 -6.78 5.22 1.68
C ASP A 155 -6.12 6.05 0.56
N GLU A 156 -5.04 5.53 -0.05
CA GLU A 156 -4.26 6.20 -1.10
C GLU A 156 -3.87 7.66 -0.73
N PRO A 157 -3.31 7.93 0.47
CA PRO A 157 -3.22 9.27 1.05
C PRO A 157 -2.32 10.24 0.29
N THR A 158 -1.42 9.75 -0.56
CA THR A 158 -0.48 10.57 -1.33
C THR A 158 -0.99 10.91 -2.74
N ALA A 159 -2.21 10.46 -3.08
CA ALA A 159 -2.79 10.70 -4.39
C ALA A 159 -2.91 12.20 -4.71
N GLY A 160 -2.15 12.66 -5.71
CA GLY A 160 -2.13 14.07 -6.14
C GLY A 160 -1.22 14.99 -5.34
N LEU A 161 -0.40 14.46 -4.44
CA LEU A 161 0.71 15.19 -3.83
C LEU A 161 1.92 15.20 -4.78
N ASP A 162 2.68 16.29 -4.70
CA ASP A 162 4.00 16.34 -5.31
C ASP A 162 5.05 15.61 -4.44
N PRO A 163 6.25 15.29 -4.97
CA PRO A 163 7.27 14.54 -4.24
C PRO A 163 7.72 15.20 -2.93
N LEU A 164 7.73 16.54 -2.86
CA LEU A 164 8.10 17.26 -1.65
C LEU A 164 7.05 17.05 -0.54
N MET A 165 5.77 17.17 -0.89
CA MET A 165 4.67 16.96 0.05
C MET A 165 4.53 15.49 0.45
N GLU A 166 4.91 14.57 -0.43
CA GLU A 166 4.99 13.16 -0.09
C GLU A 166 6.08 12.89 0.97
N ALA A 167 7.24 13.55 0.86
CA ALA A 167 8.29 13.47 1.90
C ALA A 167 7.80 14.01 3.25
N VAL A 168 7.10 15.15 3.26
CA VAL A 168 6.47 15.71 4.46
C VAL A 168 5.46 14.74 5.07
N PHE A 169 4.61 14.12 4.23
CA PHE A 169 3.67 13.08 4.68
C PHE A 169 4.40 11.92 5.35
N GLN A 170 5.49 11.41 4.76
CA GLN A 170 6.26 10.32 5.32
C GLN A 170 6.85 10.67 6.70
N GLU A 171 7.35 11.90 6.88
CA GLU A 171 7.83 12.38 8.18
C GLU A 171 6.69 12.40 9.22
N CYS A 172 5.52 12.93 8.86
CA CYS A 172 4.35 12.94 9.74
C CYS A 172 3.90 11.54 10.16
N ILE A 173 3.99 10.54 9.27
CA ILE A 173 3.66 9.15 9.61
C ILE A 173 4.71 8.56 10.57
N ARG A 174 6.00 8.84 10.37
CA ARG A 174 7.05 8.40 11.32
C ARG A 174 6.84 9.02 12.70
N GLU A 175 6.48 10.31 12.78
CA GLU A 175 6.13 10.98 14.03
C GLU A 175 4.91 10.32 14.70
N ALA A 176 3.85 10.04 13.93
CA ALA A 176 2.64 9.37 14.43
C ALA A 176 2.97 7.98 15.00
N ARG A 177 3.80 7.20 14.30
CA ARG A 177 4.30 5.90 14.77
C ARG A 177 5.12 6.06 16.06
N ALA A 178 6.05 7.01 16.11
CA ALA A 178 6.88 7.27 17.29
C ALA A 178 6.03 7.67 18.51
N ALA A 179 4.88 8.31 18.29
CA ALA A 179 3.88 8.62 19.31
C ALA A 179 3.00 7.41 19.69
N GLY A 180 3.26 6.21 19.14
CA GLY A 180 2.51 4.98 19.44
C GLY A 180 1.18 4.84 18.70
N ARG A 181 0.90 5.68 17.70
CA ARG A 181 -0.31 5.56 16.87
C ARG A 181 -0.20 4.39 15.92
N THR A 182 -1.31 3.72 15.67
CA THR A 182 -1.43 2.67 14.66
C THR A 182 -1.82 3.30 13.32
N VAL A 183 -1.24 2.81 12.23
CA VAL A 183 -1.55 3.30 10.88
C VAL A 183 -1.86 2.14 9.96
N LEU A 184 -3.02 2.16 9.30
CA LEU A 184 -3.30 1.32 8.14
C LEU A 184 -3.20 2.19 6.89
N LEU A 185 -2.18 1.93 6.07
CA LEU A 185 -1.88 2.69 4.85
C LEU A 185 -2.19 1.85 3.62
N SER A 186 -3.28 2.16 2.90
CA SER A 186 -3.51 1.54 1.60
C SER A 186 -2.75 2.26 0.49
N SER A 187 -2.14 1.49 -0.40
CA SER A 187 -1.49 2.02 -1.60
C SER A 187 -1.45 0.96 -2.70
N HIS A 188 -1.35 1.41 -3.93
CA HIS A 188 -0.95 0.59 -5.08
C HIS A 188 0.52 0.85 -5.47
N ILE A 189 1.19 1.79 -4.81
CA ILE A 189 2.59 2.17 -5.04
C ILE A 189 3.44 1.55 -3.94
N LEU A 190 4.24 0.60 -4.33
CA LEU A 190 5.05 -0.18 -3.42
C LEU A 190 6.09 0.63 -2.66
N ALA A 191 6.82 1.52 -3.36
CA ALA A 191 7.87 2.33 -2.75
C ALA A 191 7.38 3.17 -1.57
N GLN A 192 6.11 3.61 -1.59
CA GLN A 192 5.49 4.35 -0.49
C GLN A 192 5.29 3.47 0.74
N VAL A 193 4.89 2.21 0.51
CA VAL A 193 4.68 1.24 1.59
C VAL A 193 6.01 0.81 2.19
N GLU A 194 7.01 0.51 1.35
CA GLU A 194 8.36 0.12 1.78
C GLU A 194 9.06 1.20 2.63
N ALA A 195 8.78 2.48 2.34
CA ALA A 195 9.39 3.60 3.08
C ALA A 195 8.86 3.78 4.51
N LEU A 196 7.67 3.23 4.82
CA LEU A 196 6.93 3.55 6.04
C LEU A 196 6.49 2.32 6.84
N ALA A 197 6.16 1.21 6.18
CA ALA A 197 5.47 0.09 6.81
C ALA A 197 6.43 -0.81 7.61
N ASP A 198 5.97 -1.25 8.78
CA ASP A 198 6.61 -2.33 9.56
C ASP A 198 6.22 -3.71 9.02
N ARG A 199 4.96 -3.83 8.65
CA ARG A 199 4.35 -5.03 8.07
C ARG A 199 3.50 -4.66 6.87
N VAL A 200 3.35 -5.61 5.96
CA VAL A 200 2.58 -5.43 4.73
C VAL A 200 1.64 -6.61 4.54
N SER A 201 0.42 -6.33 4.11
CA SER A 201 -0.50 -7.33 3.57
C SER A 201 -0.79 -7.02 2.11
N ILE A 202 -0.55 -7.99 1.25
CA ILE A 202 -0.84 -7.89 -0.18
C ILE A 202 -2.24 -8.43 -0.43
N VAL A 203 -3.11 -7.59 -0.99
CA VAL A 203 -4.50 -7.95 -1.29
C VAL A 203 -4.71 -8.10 -2.80
N ARG A 204 -5.38 -9.18 -3.19
CA ARG A 204 -5.78 -9.48 -4.57
C ARG A 204 -7.15 -10.14 -4.59
N GLN A 205 -8.04 -9.69 -5.46
CA GLN A 205 -9.40 -10.26 -5.63
C GLN A 205 -10.13 -10.45 -4.29
N GLY A 206 -10.00 -9.48 -3.38
CA GLY A 206 -10.64 -9.47 -2.08
C GLY A 206 -10.07 -10.46 -1.06
N ARG A 207 -8.86 -11.02 -1.28
CA ARG A 207 -8.15 -11.91 -0.36
C ARG A 207 -6.76 -11.36 -0.05
N ILE A 208 -6.26 -11.62 1.14
CA ILE A 208 -4.84 -11.47 1.44
C ILE A 208 -4.11 -12.68 0.84
N VAL A 209 -3.15 -12.40 -0.04
CA VAL A 209 -2.32 -13.43 -0.68
C VAL A 209 -0.99 -13.59 0.03
N GLU A 210 -0.46 -12.52 0.63
CA GLU A 210 0.76 -12.52 1.43
C GLU A 210 0.63 -11.52 2.57
N SER A 211 1.22 -11.82 3.72
CA SER A 211 1.29 -10.90 4.86
C SER A 211 2.52 -11.19 5.72
N GLY A 212 3.29 -10.16 6.03
CA GLY A 212 4.50 -10.31 6.83
C GLY A 212 5.22 -8.98 7.05
N SER A 213 6.33 -8.98 7.78
CA SER A 213 7.27 -7.86 7.79
C SER A 213 7.92 -7.70 6.41
N LEU A 214 8.48 -6.52 6.13
CA LEU A 214 9.21 -6.30 4.87
C LEU A 214 10.36 -7.29 4.71
N GLU A 215 11.01 -7.67 5.82
CA GLU A 215 12.11 -8.64 5.84
C GLU A 215 11.60 -10.06 5.52
N GLU A 216 10.54 -10.52 6.20
CA GLU A 216 9.90 -11.80 5.92
C GLU A 216 9.49 -11.91 4.44
N LEU A 217 8.83 -10.87 3.90
CA LEU A 217 8.37 -10.87 2.51
C LEU A 217 9.53 -10.83 1.50
N ARG A 218 10.63 -10.15 1.81
CA ARG A 218 11.85 -10.17 0.99
C ARG A 218 12.53 -11.54 0.95
N HIS A 219 12.48 -12.30 2.05
CA HIS A 219 13.00 -13.65 2.07
C HIS A 219 12.21 -14.64 1.19
N LEU A 220 10.93 -14.34 0.93
CA LEU A 220 10.09 -15.13 0.02
C LEU A 220 10.39 -14.84 -1.48
N THR A 221 11.27 -13.88 -1.76
CA THR A 221 11.61 -13.46 -3.12
C THR A 221 13.03 -13.81 -3.47
N ARG A 222 13.31 -13.86 -4.77
CA ARG A 222 14.63 -14.17 -5.33
C ARG A 222 15.44 -12.90 -5.52
N THR A 223 16.73 -12.97 -5.25
CA THR A 223 17.69 -11.91 -5.61
C THR A 223 17.95 -11.95 -7.11
N SER A 224 17.72 -10.86 -7.81
CA SER A 224 18.09 -10.76 -9.22
C SER A 224 19.56 -10.39 -9.35
N VAL A 225 20.32 -11.24 -10.06
CA VAL A 225 21.76 -11.10 -10.24
C VAL A 225 22.09 -10.84 -11.70
N GLU A 226 22.86 -9.80 -11.96
CA GLU A 226 23.44 -9.51 -13.27
C GLU A 226 24.97 -9.62 -13.18
N LEU A 227 25.56 -10.47 -14.01
CA LEU A 227 26.98 -10.69 -14.10
C LEU A 227 27.51 -10.25 -15.46
N VAL A 228 28.74 -9.71 -15.46
CA VAL A 228 29.57 -9.59 -16.64
C VAL A 228 30.71 -10.55 -16.47
N THR A 229 30.84 -11.55 -17.36
CA THR A 229 31.82 -12.61 -17.25
C THR A 229 32.64 -12.72 -18.55
N ARG A 230 33.91 -13.15 -18.43
CA ARG A 230 34.76 -13.47 -19.60
C ARG A 230 34.45 -14.86 -20.13
N GLN A 231 34.11 -15.79 -19.28
CA GLN A 231 33.79 -17.15 -19.66
C GLN A 231 32.26 -17.36 -19.77
N PRO A 232 31.81 -18.32 -20.60
CA PRO A 232 30.42 -18.69 -20.68
C PRO A 232 29.91 -19.18 -19.31
N ALA A 233 28.93 -18.50 -18.75
CA ALA A 233 28.40 -18.81 -17.43
C ALA A 233 27.06 -19.59 -17.48
N GLY A 234 26.81 -20.33 -18.58
CA GLY A 234 25.62 -21.16 -18.76
C GLY A 234 25.47 -22.27 -17.71
N SER A 235 26.59 -22.74 -17.16
CA SER A 235 26.62 -23.77 -16.10
C SER A 235 26.05 -23.26 -14.76
N LEU A 236 25.93 -21.96 -14.57
CA LEU A 236 25.23 -21.39 -13.41
C LEU A 236 23.76 -21.82 -13.33
N ALA A 237 23.14 -22.14 -14.47
CA ALA A 237 21.76 -22.64 -14.50
C ALA A 237 21.59 -23.99 -13.77
N ALA A 238 22.67 -24.75 -13.60
CA ALA A 238 22.64 -26.02 -12.89
C ALA A 238 22.85 -25.89 -11.38
N LEU A 239 23.14 -24.69 -10.88
CA LEU A 239 23.32 -24.47 -9.45
C LEU A 239 21.98 -24.47 -8.71
N PRO A 240 21.93 -25.02 -7.49
CA PRO A 240 20.73 -24.99 -6.68
C PRO A 240 20.23 -23.54 -6.46
N GLY A 241 18.93 -23.34 -6.60
CA GLY A 241 18.30 -22.06 -6.35
C GLY A 241 18.52 -21.00 -7.43
N VAL A 242 19.16 -21.33 -8.57
CA VAL A 242 19.27 -20.45 -9.73
C VAL A 242 18.10 -20.69 -10.69
N HIS A 243 17.44 -19.59 -11.08
CA HIS A 243 16.25 -19.60 -11.93
C HIS A 243 16.37 -18.57 -13.04
N ASP A 244 15.61 -18.77 -14.12
CA ASP A 244 15.40 -17.82 -15.23
C ASP A 244 16.70 -17.29 -15.86
N LEU A 245 17.75 -18.11 -15.94
CA LEU A 245 19.03 -17.69 -16.48
C LEU A 245 18.91 -17.30 -17.96
N ARG A 246 19.29 -16.08 -18.23
CA ARG A 246 19.38 -15.50 -19.59
C ARG A 246 20.80 -15.02 -19.83
N SER A 247 21.40 -15.48 -20.93
CA SER A 247 22.75 -15.07 -21.31
C SER A 247 22.76 -14.36 -22.67
N GLY A 248 23.55 -13.30 -22.79
CA GLY A 248 23.74 -12.58 -24.06
C GLY A 248 24.86 -11.55 -23.99
N ARG A 249 25.72 -11.52 -25.03
CA ARG A 249 26.81 -10.55 -25.19
C ARG A 249 27.72 -10.37 -23.97
N GLY A 250 28.10 -11.48 -23.30
CA GLY A 250 28.98 -11.45 -22.12
C GLY A 250 28.29 -10.98 -20.82
N ARG A 251 26.97 -10.82 -20.84
CA ARG A 251 26.15 -10.59 -19.65
C ARG A 251 25.29 -11.79 -19.37
N VAL A 252 25.13 -12.09 -18.10
CA VAL A 252 24.26 -13.16 -17.60
C VAL A 252 23.37 -12.57 -16.54
N ARG A 253 22.07 -12.76 -16.70
CA ARG A 253 21.06 -12.34 -15.72
C ARG A 253 20.27 -13.57 -15.30
N PHE A 254 20.06 -13.71 -14.01
CA PHE A 254 19.29 -14.79 -13.41
C PHE A 254 18.75 -14.37 -12.04
N ASP A 255 17.80 -15.11 -11.54
CA ASP A 255 17.30 -14.96 -10.19
C ASP A 255 17.85 -16.08 -9.30
N VAL A 256 18.18 -15.79 -8.04
CA VAL A 256 18.66 -16.76 -7.07
C VAL A 256 17.84 -16.70 -5.79
N ASP A 257 17.51 -17.86 -5.24
CA ASP A 257 16.85 -17.97 -3.94
C ASP A 257 17.77 -17.35 -2.86
N SER A 258 17.20 -16.51 -1.98
CA SER A 258 17.98 -15.68 -1.05
C SER A 258 18.87 -16.50 -0.11
N ASP A 259 18.46 -17.72 0.27
CA ASP A 259 19.22 -18.66 1.07
C ASP A 259 20.39 -19.29 0.33
N GLN A 260 20.35 -19.34 -1.02
CA GLN A 260 21.41 -19.89 -1.88
C GLN A 260 22.43 -18.83 -2.33
N LEU A 261 22.17 -17.56 -2.07
CA LEU A 261 23.06 -16.46 -2.47
C LEU A 261 24.49 -16.61 -1.91
N PRO A 262 24.73 -17.00 -0.65
CA PRO A 262 26.09 -17.21 -0.12
C PRO A 262 26.83 -18.31 -0.88
N TYR A 263 26.16 -19.40 -1.23
CA TYR A 263 26.75 -20.50 -2.01
C TYR A 263 27.09 -20.05 -3.43
N LEU A 264 26.20 -19.33 -4.09
CA LEU A 264 26.44 -18.73 -5.39
C LEU A 264 27.70 -17.85 -5.40
N VAL A 265 27.81 -16.93 -4.43
CA VAL A 265 28.93 -15.97 -4.34
C VAL A 265 30.28 -16.72 -4.26
N GLN A 266 30.37 -17.84 -3.54
CA GLN A 266 31.59 -18.65 -3.45
C GLN A 266 31.97 -19.23 -4.81
N ARG A 267 31.01 -19.58 -5.66
CA ARG A 267 31.25 -20.18 -6.99
C ARG A 267 31.56 -19.16 -8.07
N LEU A 268 31.21 -17.88 -7.87
CA LEU A 268 31.43 -16.85 -8.88
C LEU A 268 32.90 -16.65 -9.27
N GLY A 269 33.82 -16.94 -8.37
CA GLY A 269 35.26 -16.90 -8.66
C GLY A 269 35.71 -17.78 -9.83
N GLU A 270 34.95 -18.84 -10.15
CA GLU A 270 35.27 -19.80 -11.25
C GLU A 270 34.95 -19.19 -12.64
N TYR A 271 34.20 -18.09 -12.71
CA TYR A 271 33.66 -17.52 -13.97
C TYR A 271 34.36 -16.24 -14.43
N GLU A 272 35.47 -15.84 -13.82
CA GLU A 272 36.19 -14.59 -14.13
C GLU A 272 35.23 -13.38 -14.19
N VAL A 273 34.49 -13.16 -13.13
CA VAL A 273 33.49 -12.09 -13.05
C VAL A 273 34.17 -10.72 -13.12
N GLN A 274 33.76 -9.91 -14.08
CA GLN A 274 34.23 -8.53 -14.29
C GLN A 274 33.30 -7.49 -13.68
N GLY A 275 32.02 -7.82 -13.53
CA GLY A 275 31.01 -6.98 -12.93
C GLY A 275 29.92 -7.84 -12.31
N LEU A 276 29.50 -7.44 -11.10
CA LEU A 276 28.41 -8.07 -10.35
C LEU A 276 27.47 -6.97 -9.88
N THR A 277 26.21 -7.11 -10.22
CA THR A 277 25.15 -6.33 -9.63
C THR A 277 24.11 -7.29 -9.07
N ALA A 278 23.85 -7.18 -7.77
CA ALA A 278 22.78 -7.93 -7.13
C ALA A 278 21.70 -6.94 -6.69
N HIS A 279 20.52 -7.13 -7.20
CA HIS A 279 19.35 -6.37 -6.78
C HIS A 279 18.59 -7.22 -5.76
N PRO A 280 18.48 -6.74 -4.49
CA PRO A 280 17.67 -7.45 -3.53
C PRO A 280 16.24 -7.56 -4.07
N PRO A 281 15.53 -8.61 -3.68
CA PRO A 281 14.16 -8.79 -4.10
C PRO A 281 13.32 -7.59 -3.74
N THR A 282 12.56 -7.09 -4.70
CA THR A 282 11.58 -6.03 -4.47
C THR A 282 10.21 -6.68 -4.25
N LEU A 283 9.39 -6.06 -3.38
CA LEU A 283 7.99 -6.47 -3.26
C LEU A 283 7.23 -6.34 -4.61
N GLU A 284 7.76 -5.54 -5.55
CA GLU A 284 7.24 -5.45 -6.92
C GLU A 284 7.36 -6.77 -7.67
N GLN A 285 8.44 -7.51 -7.48
CA GLN A 285 8.60 -8.86 -8.03
C GLN A 285 7.63 -9.85 -7.40
N LEU A 286 7.35 -9.73 -6.08
CA LEU A 286 6.27 -10.48 -5.41
C LEU A 286 4.91 -10.19 -6.03
N LEU A 287 4.60 -8.92 -6.21
CA LEU A 287 3.36 -8.51 -6.88
C LEU A 287 3.29 -9.08 -8.29
N LEU A 288 4.36 -8.93 -9.09
CA LEU A 288 4.39 -9.42 -10.47
C LEU A 288 4.24 -10.94 -10.56
N ARG A 289 4.78 -11.72 -9.62
CA ARG A 289 4.54 -13.18 -9.56
C ARG A 289 3.06 -13.47 -9.35
N HIS A 290 2.44 -12.85 -8.36
CA HIS A 290 1.00 -13.01 -8.14
C HIS A 290 0.15 -12.48 -9.31
N TYR A 291 0.70 -11.62 -10.18
CA TYR A 291 0.04 -11.17 -11.42
C TYR A 291 0.33 -12.11 -12.61
N GLY A 292 1.53 -12.70 -12.69
CA GLY A 292 1.96 -13.57 -13.79
C GLY A 292 1.23 -14.92 -13.80
N ASP A 293 1.01 -15.51 -12.63
CA ASP A 293 0.29 -16.78 -12.49
C ASP A 293 -1.19 -16.72 -12.94
N ALA A 294 -1.73 -15.51 -13.17
CA ALA A 294 -3.11 -15.33 -13.65
C ALA A 294 -3.27 -15.50 -15.17
N THR A 295 -2.18 -15.51 -15.94
CA THR A 295 -2.24 -15.74 -17.38
C THR A 295 -2.25 -17.24 -17.73
N GLU A 296 -1.92 -18.12 -16.78
CA GLU A 296 -1.97 -19.58 -16.98
C GLU A 296 -3.30 -20.21 -16.55
N ASP A 297 -4.07 -19.57 -15.66
CA ASP A 297 -5.41 -20.03 -15.23
C ASP A 297 -6.56 -19.32 -15.97
N GLY A 298 -6.54 -19.32 -17.27
CA GLY A 298 -7.67 -19.18 -18.21
C GLY A 298 -8.91 -18.40 -17.79
N ASP A 299 -8.80 -17.15 -17.33
CA ASP A 299 -9.96 -16.26 -17.22
C ASP A 299 -9.66 -14.88 -17.87
N VAL A 300 -9.81 -14.86 -19.20
CA VAL A 300 -9.80 -13.64 -20.00
C VAL A 300 -11.18 -12.98 -19.82
N PRO A 301 -11.27 -11.76 -19.26
CA PRO A 301 -12.56 -11.07 -19.24
C PRO A 301 -13.01 -10.74 -20.67
N PRO A 302 -14.26 -10.99 -21.05
CA PRO A 302 -14.78 -10.65 -22.37
C PRO A 302 -14.94 -9.12 -22.49
N GLY A 303 -14.10 -8.46 -23.31
CA GLY A 303 -14.31 -7.06 -23.64
C GLY A 303 -13.08 -6.21 -23.90
N ALA A 304 -12.11 -6.67 -24.68
CA ALA A 304 -11.14 -5.80 -25.33
C ALA A 304 -11.05 -6.17 -26.82
N ALA A 305 -12.10 -5.87 -27.55
CA ALA A 305 -12.03 -5.85 -29.02
C ALA A 305 -11.28 -4.59 -29.43
N LEU A 306 -10.04 -4.74 -29.89
CA LEU A 306 -9.33 -3.75 -30.66
C LEU A 306 -10.10 -3.53 -31.97
N THR A 307 -10.76 -2.40 -32.10
CA THR A 307 -11.26 -1.93 -33.38
C THR A 307 -10.07 -1.44 -34.20
N GLU A 308 -9.60 -2.31 -35.09
CA GLU A 308 -8.85 -1.89 -36.26
C GLU A 308 -9.80 -1.13 -37.19
N ASN A 309 -9.62 0.17 -37.28
CA ASN A 309 -10.17 0.95 -38.39
C ASN A 309 -9.07 1.19 -39.42
N GLY A 310 -9.03 0.31 -40.39
CA GLY A 310 -8.37 0.55 -41.67
C GLY A 310 -9.14 1.62 -42.45
N GLY A 311 -8.47 2.75 -42.70
CA GLY A 311 -8.93 3.75 -43.62
C GLY A 311 -8.66 3.33 -45.06
N VAL A 312 -9.52 3.73 -45.96
CA VAL A 312 -9.17 4.06 -47.36
C VAL A 312 -10.20 5.03 -47.92
N ALA A 313 -9.74 6.18 -48.32
CA ALA A 313 -10.01 7.03 -49.48
C ALA A 313 -11.46 7.18 -50.00
N ARG A 314 -12.00 8.36 -49.99
CA ARG A 314 -12.22 9.23 -51.15
C ARG A 314 -12.52 10.66 -50.71
#